data_157e369422f96713a1933a5eb8cad6e6
#
_entry.id   157e369422f96713a1933a5eb8cad6e6
#
_cell.length_a   1.000
_cell.length_b   1.000
_cell.length_c   1.000
_cell.angle_alpha   90.00
_cell.angle_beta   90.00
_cell.angle_gamma   90.00
#
_symmetry.space_group_name_H-M   'P 1'
#
loop_
_entity.id
_entity.type
_entity.pdbx_description
1 polymer ?
#
loop_
_entity_poly.entity_id
_entity_poly.type
_entity_poly.pdbx_seq_one_letter_code
_entity_poly.pdbx_strand_id
1 'polypeptide(L)'
;QCEVYAKTGQLTWRKNTAVDEVTTDPRTGAVTGVRWTNRKDGRIGHDASRSVLLATGGFANDRNGPDSLLHKYAPDSTRFATTNTKGTTGDGHKLAFRLGAQGVDMANVQIHPTGFVDPKDPTASTKTLAAEILRGAGGLLLTRDGRRFVDELGTRDYVSGRMLAEAKAEANAGGLPVGEGVSFDFILLLNDAGAREADKHVPLYTQKGLLRE
;
A
#
# COMPACT_ATOMS: atom_id res chain seq x y z
N GLN A 1 -24.21 4.43 -2.81
CA GLN A 1 -24.49 5.79 -3.28
C GLN A 1 -24.27 5.95 -4.79
N CYS A 2 -23.11 5.54 -5.35
CA CYS A 2 -22.84 5.67 -6.80
C CYS A 2 -23.90 5.02 -7.69
N GLU A 3 -24.48 3.87 -7.29
CA GLU A 3 -25.51 3.18 -8.06
C GLU A 3 -26.82 4.00 -8.15
N VAL A 4 -27.15 4.78 -7.13
CA VAL A 4 -28.32 5.64 -7.13
C VAL A 4 -28.16 6.73 -8.20
N TYR A 5 -27.01 7.41 -8.22
CA TYR A 5 -26.72 8.46 -9.22
C TYR A 5 -26.56 7.91 -10.64
N ALA A 6 -26.07 6.68 -10.78
CA ALA A 6 -26.02 6.03 -12.09
C ALA A 6 -27.43 5.76 -12.67
N LYS A 7 -28.38 5.35 -11.82
CA LYS A 7 -29.79 5.11 -12.23
C LYS A 7 -30.52 6.39 -12.64
N THR A 8 -30.14 7.54 -12.10
CA THR A 8 -30.73 8.85 -12.45
C THR A 8 -30.05 9.51 -13.66
N GLY A 9 -29.04 8.87 -14.25
CA GLY A 9 -28.28 9.43 -15.37
C GLY A 9 -27.30 10.53 -14.98
N GLN A 10 -27.18 10.85 -13.68
CA GLN A 10 -26.25 11.85 -13.16
C GLN A 10 -24.80 11.34 -13.05
N LEU A 11 -24.61 10.02 -13.15
CA LEU A 11 -23.31 9.37 -13.11
C LEU A 11 -23.19 8.34 -14.23
N THR A 12 -22.15 8.45 -15.03
CA THR A 12 -21.73 7.38 -15.95
C THR A 12 -20.58 6.61 -15.33
N TRP A 13 -20.75 5.30 -15.16
CA TRP A 13 -19.74 4.42 -14.58
C TRP A 13 -19.14 3.52 -15.65
N ARG A 14 -17.82 3.62 -15.86
CA ARG A 14 -17.07 2.75 -16.77
C ARG A 14 -16.22 1.77 -15.97
N LYS A 15 -16.62 0.50 -15.97
CA LYS A 15 -15.83 -0.60 -15.36
C LYS A 15 -14.79 -1.13 -16.34
N ASN A 16 -13.72 -1.74 -15.82
CA ASN A 16 -12.62 -2.32 -16.60
C ASN A 16 -11.97 -1.30 -17.56
N THR A 17 -11.98 -0.04 -17.20
CA THR A 17 -11.53 1.05 -18.05
C THR A 17 -10.38 1.79 -17.37
N ALA A 18 -9.26 1.90 -18.07
CA ALA A 18 -8.12 2.71 -17.66
C ALA A 18 -8.14 4.04 -18.38
N VAL A 19 -7.86 5.12 -17.67
CA VAL A 19 -7.59 6.43 -18.28
C VAL A 19 -6.12 6.44 -18.69
N ASP A 20 -5.86 6.64 -19.96
CA ASP A 20 -4.51 6.66 -20.54
C ASP A 20 -3.94 8.07 -20.62
N GLU A 21 -4.81 9.08 -20.71
CA GLU A 21 -4.44 10.46 -20.90
C GLU A 21 -5.53 11.42 -20.40
N VAL A 22 -5.11 12.50 -19.78
CA VAL A 22 -5.95 13.69 -19.59
C VAL A 22 -5.69 14.61 -20.78
N THR A 23 -6.72 14.89 -21.56
CA THR A 23 -6.59 15.69 -22.78
C THR A 23 -6.71 17.18 -22.49
N THR A 24 -5.94 18.01 -23.21
CA THR A 24 -5.92 19.46 -23.06
C THR A 24 -6.02 20.16 -24.43
N ASP A 25 -6.54 21.36 -24.42
CA ASP A 25 -6.47 22.25 -25.58
C ASP A 25 -5.00 22.70 -25.78
N PRO A 26 -4.39 22.45 -26.95
CA PRO A 26 -2.95 22.72 -27.16
C PRO A 26 -2.62 24.21 -27.14
N ARG A 27 -3.61 25.09 -27.34
CA ARG A 27 -3.40 26.52 -27.36
C ARG A 27 -3.53 27.16 -25.98
N THR A 28 -4.43 26.66 -25.14
CA THR A 28 -4.74 27.27 -23.85
C THR A 28 -4.23 26.44 -22.66
N GLY A 29 -3.93 25.15 -22.86
CA GLY A 29 -3.61 24.21 -21.80
C GLY A 29 -4.84 23.76 -20.98
N ALA A 30 -6.03 24.26 -21.29
CA ALA A 30 -7.25 23.92 -20.56
C ALA A 30 -7.60 22.43 -20.74
N VAL A 31 -8.06 21.79 -19.67
CA VAL A 31 -8.55 20.40 -19.72
C VAL A 31 -9.76 20.29 -20.62
N THR A 32 -9.76 19.34 -21.54
CA THR A 32 -10.86 19.05 -22.47
C THR A 32 -11.53 17.70 -22.23
N GLY A 33 -10.91 16.82 -21.43
CA GLY A 33 -11.47 15.51 -21.11
C GLY A 33 -10.42 14.47 -20.78
N VAL A 34 -10.79 13.20 -21.00
CA VAL A 34 -9.91 12.05 -20.80
C VAL A 34 -10.02 11.08 -21.97
N ARG A 35 -8.90 10.51 -22.38
CA ARG A 35 -8.83 9.34 -23.26
C ARG A 35 -8.69 8.09 -22.40
N TRP A 36 -9.41 7.04 -22.75
CA TRP A 36 -9.45 5.82 -21.97
C TRP A 36 -9.47 4.57 -22.87
N THR A 37 -8.99 3.46 -22.31
CA THR A 37 -9.05 2.13 -22.92
C THR A 37 -9.80 1.15 -22.02
N ASN A 38 -10.78 0.46 -22.56
CA ASN A 38 -11.43 -0.66 -21.88
C ASN A 38 -10.51 -1.89 -21.94
N ARG A 39 -10.14 -2.39 -20.77
CA ARG A 39 -9.18 -3.50 -20.61
C ARG A 39 -9.77 -4.87 -20.96
N LYS A 40 -11.09 -4.97 -21.12
CA LYS A 40 -11.76 -6.23 -21.43
C LYS A 40 -11.87 -6.48 -22.97
N ASP A 41 -12.18 -5.43 -23.72
CA ASP A 41 -12.46 -5.51 -25.16
C ASP A 41 -11.52 -4.67 -26.02
N GLY A 42 -10.57 -3.95 -25.41
CA GLY A 42 -9.60 -3.09 -26.11
C GLY A 42 -10.18 -1.81 -26.69
N ARG A 43 -11.47 -1.52 -26.47
CA ARG A 43 -12.10 -0.32 -27.02
C ARG A 43 -11.49 0.94 -26.42
N ILE A 44 -11.13 1.86 -27.30
CA ILE A 44 -10.62 3.20 -26.95
C ILE A 44 -11.76 4.20 -27.08
N GLY A 45 -11.83 5.16 -26.17
CA GLY A 45 -12.80 6.24 -26.22
C GLY A 45 -12.28 7.52 -25.59
N HIS A 46 -13.09 8.57 -25.72
CA HIS A 46 -12.84 9.88 -25.16
C HIS A 46 -14.11 10.40 -24.49
N ASP A 47 -13.99 10.86 -23.26
CA ASP A 47 -15.08 11.54 -22.54
C ASP A 47 -14.67 13.01 -22.35
N ALA A 48 -15.45 13.92 -22.96
CA ALA A 48 -15.22 15.35 -22.85
C ALA A 48 -15.59 15.86 -21.45
N SER A 49 -14.74 16.70 -20.87
CA SER A 49 -14.97 17.32 -19.57
C SER A 49 -14.16 18.62 -19.43
N ARG A 50 -14.68 19.56 -18.67
CA ARG A 50 -13.97 20.81 -18.32
C ARG A 50 -12.99 20.63 -17.15
N SER A 51 -13.11 19.54 -16.40
CA SER A 51 -12.26 19.25 -15.25
C SER A 51 -12.15 17.75 -15.04
N VAL A 52 -11.05 17.31 -14.46
CA VAL A 52 -10.76 15.92 -14.10
C VAL A 52 -10.34 15.87 -12.63
N LEU A 53 -11.02 15.05 -11.84
CA LEU A 53 -10.61 14.75 -10.47
C LEU A 53 -9.78 13.46 -10.46
N LEU A 54 -8.52 13.56 -10.05
CA LEU A 54 -7.65 12.42 -9.85
C LEU A 54 -7.86 11.83 -8.46
N ALA A 55 -8.46 10.64 -8.39
CA ALA A 55 -8.73 9.90 -7.16
C ALA A 55 -8.21 8.46 -7.25
N THR A 56 -7.04 8.27 -7.85
CA THR A 56 -6.48 6.98 -8.27
C THR A 56 -5.61 6.30 -7.20
N GLY A 57 -5.51 6.88 -6.01
CA GLY A 57 -4.64 6.38 -4.94
C GLY A 57 -3.17 6.71 -5.14
N GLY A 58 -2.31 6.02 -4.41
CA GLY A 58 -0.88 6.25 -4.38
C GLY A 58 -0.06 5.36 -5.32
N PHE A 59 1.27 5.30 -5.07
CA PHE A 59 2.23 4.54 -5.87
C PHE A 59 3.04 3.50 -5.08
N ALA A 60 2.62 3.15 -3.86
CA ALA A 60 3.40 2.28 -2.98
C ALA A 60 3.55 0.81 -3.46
N ASN A 61 2.87 0.43 -4.54
CA ASN A 61 3.09 -0.85 -5.23
C ASN A 61 3.55 -0.67 -6.69
N ASP A 62 4.06 0.49 -7.03
CA ASP A 62 4.65 0.77 -8.35
C ASP A 62 6.10 0.27 -8.38
N ARG A 63 6.27 -1.05 -8.50
CA ARG A 63 7.56 -1.74 -8.31
C ARG A 63 8.25 -2.16 -9.61
N ASN A 64 7.55 -2.06 -10.73
CA ASN A 64 8.00 -2.63 -11.99
C ASN A 64 8.12 -1.56 -13.08
N GLY A 65 9.11 -1.75 -13.96
CA GLY A 65 9.30 -0.92 -15.14
C GLY A 65 10.13 0.35 -14.91
N PRO A 66 10.55 0.99 -16.00
CA PRO A 66 11.44 2.14 -15.97
C PRO A 66 10.81 3.40 -15.37
N ASP A 67 9.47 3.49 -15.39
CA ASP A 67 8.70 4.64 -14.90
C ASP A 67 8.20 4.44 -13.45
N SER A 68 8.78 3.49 -12.72
CA SER A 68 8.40 3.21 -11.33
C SER A 68 8.67 4.43 -10.44
N LEU A 69 7.61 4.98 -9.87
CA LEU A 69 7.69 6.10 -8.93
C LEU A 69 8.31 5.64 -7.60
N LEU A 70 8.06 4.40 -7.19
CA LEU A 70 8.65 3.86 -5.96
C LEU A 70 10.17 3.74 -6.10
N HIS A 71 10.67 3.20 -7.22
CA HIS A 71 12.11 3.15 -7.48
C HIS A 71 12.73 4.54 -7.59
N LYS A 72 12.01 5.48 -8.21
CA LYS A 72 12.50 6.85 -8.40
C LYS A 72 12.61 7.63 -7.10
N TYR A 73 11.61 7.54 -6.23
CA TYR A 73 11.47 8.44 -5.07
C TYR A 73 11.79 7.78 -3.73
N ALA A 74 11.61 6.46 -3.61
CA ALA A 74 11.86 5.72 -2.37
C ALA A 74 12.45 4.31 -2.66
N PRO A 75 13.63 4.23 -3.29
CA PRO A 75 14.23 2.96 -3.71
C PRO A 75 14.43 1.99 -2.56
N ASP A 76 14.79 2.47 -1.36
CA ASP A 76 14.98 1.64 -0.18
C ASP A 76 13.70 0.91 0.27
N SER A 77 12.53 1.44 -0.08
CA SER A 77 11.24 0.83 0.25
C SER A 77 10.94 -0.39 -0.63
N THR A 78 11.62 -0.55 -1.75
CA THR A 78 11.39 -1.66 -2.70
C THR A 78 11.80 -3.02 -2.15
N ARG A 79 12.70 -3.06 -1.17
CA ARG A 79 13.15 -4.29 -0.49
C ARG A 79 12.09 -4.92 0.42
N PHE A 80 11.09 -4.15 0.85
CA PHE A 80 10.04 -4.66 1.73
C PHE A 80 8.88 -5.22 0.90
N ALA A 81 8.17 -6.20 1.43
CA ALA A 81 6.88 -6.60 0.90
C ALA A 81 5.88 -5.43 0.99
N THR A 82 4.90 -5.43 0.10
CA THR A 82 3.85 -4.40 0.13
C THR A 82 2.58 -4.93 0.78
N THR A 83 1.83 -4.06 1.45
CA THR A 83 0.46 -4.32 1.89
C THR A 83 -0.58 -3.67 0.97
N ASN A 84 -0.13 -3.06 -0.13
CA ASN A 84 -0.98 -2.38 -1.09
C ASN A 84 -1.48 -3.34 -2.18
N THR A 85 -2.62 -3.00 -2.77
CA THR A 85 -3.17 -3.73 -3.91
C THR A 85 -2.31 -3.55 -5.16
N LYS A 86 -2.43 -4.48 -6.11
CA LYS A 86 -1.72 -4.44 -7.40
C LYS A 86 -2.00 -3.17 -8.22
N GLY A 87 -3.11 -2.48 -7.96
CA GLY A 87 -3.49 -1.25 -8.66
C GLY A 87 -2.92 0.04 -8.05
N THR A 88 -2.12 -0.03 -6.97
CA THR A 88 -1.51 1.15 -6.34
C THR A 88 -0.20 1.50 -7.07
N THR A 89 -0.31 1.89 -8.34
CA THR A 89 0.79 2.06 -9.30
C THR A 89 1.06 3.52 -9.70
N GLY A 90 0.41 4.47 -9.02
CA GLY A 90 0.65 5.89 -9.24
C GLY A 90 0.16 6.43 -10.58
N ASP A 91 -0.84 5.80 -11.19
CA ASP A 91 -1.31 6.19 -12.53
C ASP A 91 -1.74 7.65 -12.59
N GLY A 92 -2.46 8.15 -11.58
CA GLY A 92 -2.84 9.56 -11.53
C GLY A 92 -1.65 10.51 -11.39
N HIS A 93 -0.62 10.12 -10.63
CA HIS A 93 0.63 10.89 -10.56
C HIS A 93 1.29 10.97 -11.93
N LYS A 94 1.42 9.82 -12.62
CA LYS A 94 2.02 9.76 -13.96
C LYS A 94 1.24 10.59 -14.97
N LEU A 95 -0.09 10.56 -14.92
CA LEU A 95 -0.95 11.41 -15.76
C LEU A 95 -0.72 12.90 -15.47
N ALA A 96 -0.68 13.30 -14.20
CA ALA A 96 -0.47 14.68 -13.79
C ALA A 96 0.93 15.19 -14.19
N PHE A 97 1.96 14.36 -14.00
CA PHE A 97 3.34 14.73 -14.38
C PHE A 97 3.50 14.99 -15.89
N ARG A 98 2.79 14.25 -16.73
CA ARG A 98 2.77 14.49 -18.19
C ARG A 98 2.20 15.87 -18.54
N LEU A 99 1.36 16.42 -17.67
CA LEU A 99 0.78 17.76 -17.80
C LEU A 99 1.62 18.86 -17.12
N GLY A 100 2.81 18.52 -16.61
CA GLY A 100 3.70 19.48 -15.94
C GLY A 100 3.45 19.68 -14.46
N ALA A 101 2.60 18.86 -13.82
CA ALA A 101 2.43 18.91 -12.38
C ALA A 101 3.73 18.54 -11.65
N GLN A 102 3.97 19.17 -10.52
CA GLN A 102 5.12 18.87 -9.67
C GLN A 102 4.69 17.97 -8.51
N GLY A 103 5.52 16.97 -8.20
CA GLY A 103 5.35 16.14 -7.01
C GLY A 103 6.03 16.82 -5.80
N VAL A 104 5.32 16.88 -4.69
CA VAL A 104 5.84 17.38 -3.40
C VAL A 104 5.96 16.20 -2.45
N ASP A 105 7.06 16.15 -1.70
CA ASP A 105 7.32 15.12 -0.66
C ASP A 105 7.22 13.67 -1.16
N MET A 106 7.48 13.44 -2.44
CA MET A 106 7.36 12.12 -3.06
C MET A 106 8.27 11.06 -2.44
N ALA A 107 9.36 11.45 -1.82
CA ALA A 107 10.28 10.55 -1.11
C ALA A 107 9.73 10.09 0.26
N ASN A 108 8.72 10.76 0.80
CA ASN A 108 8.16 10.47 2.12
C ASN A 108 7.18 9.29 2.09
N VAL A 109 7.63 8.16 1.56
CA VAL A 109 6.85 6.92 1.53
C VAL A 109 6.82 6.30 2.92
N GLN A 110 5.64 6.24 3.52
CA GLN A 110 5.47 5.66 4.85
C GLN A 110 5.47 4.13 4.79
N ILE A 111 6.29 3.50 5.64
CA ILE A 111 6.27 2.05 5.85
C ILE A 111 5.28 1.73 6.97
N HIS A 112 4.31 0.83 6.71
CA HIS A 112 3.48 0.27 7.77
C HIS A 112 4.27 -0.82 8.49
N PRO A 113 4.44 -0.75 9.83
CA PRO A 113 5.37 -1.63 10.53
C PRO A 113 4.97 -3.11 10.49
N THR A 114 3.67 -3.41 10.44
CA THR A 114 3.19 -4.79 10.61
C THR A 114 2.41 -5.29 9.39
N GLY A 115 2.92 -6.38 8.79
CA GLY A 115 2.24 -7.21 7.82
C GLY A 115 2.29 -8.66 8.26
N PHE A 116 1.22 -9.42 8.08
CA PHE A 116 1.21 -10.84 8.42
C PHE A 116 2.11 -11.65 7.50
N VAL A 117 2.86 -12.57 8.08
CA VAL A 117 3.55 -13.64 7.34
C VAL A 117 2.55 -14.78 7.16
N ASP A 118 2.14 -15.05 5.92
CA ASP A 118 1.30 -16.22 5.64
C ASP A 118 2.17 -17.48 5.73
N PRO A 119 1.85 -18.44 6.61
CA PRO A 119 2.62 -19.68 6.72
C PRO A 119 2.65 -20.52 5.43
N LYS A 120 1.68 -20.30 4.52
CA LYS A 120 1.61 -21.00 3.23
C LYS A 120 2.50 -20.35 2.16
N ASP A 121 2.77 -19.06 2.30
CA ASP A 121 3.64 -18.29 1.40
C ASP A 121 4.41 -17.21 2.21
N PRO A 122 5.40 -17.62 3.01
CA PRO A 122 6.13 -16.70 3.88
C PRO A 122 6.95 -15.66 3.11
N THR A 123 7.29 -15.94 1.86
CA THR A 123 8.11 -15.08 1.00
C THR A 123 7.28 -14.18 0.09
N ALA A 124 5.95 -14.20 0.17
CA ALA A 124 5.06 -13.38 -0.65
C ALA A 124 5.48 -11.90 -0.66
N SER A 125 5.61 -11.34 -1.84
CA SER A 125 5.92 -9.92 -2.03
C SER A 125 4.76 -8.98 -1.64
N THR A 126 3.56 -9.53 -1.47
CA THR A 126 2.39 -8.81 -0.94
C THR A 126 1.92 -9.49 0.33
N LYS A 127 1.84 -8.73 1.42
CA LYS A 127 1.42 -9.22 2.74
C LYS A 127 0.03 -8.71 3.09
N THR A 128 -0.72 -9.48 3.87
CA THR A 128 -1.94 -8.97 4.50
C THR A 128 -1.55 -7.98 5.59
N LEU A 129 -2.11 -6.78 5.55
CA LEU A 129 -1.88 -5.77 6.58
C LEU A 129 -2.34 -6.29 7.94
N ALA A 130 -1.46 -6.28 8.94
CA ALA A 130 -1.85 -6.42 10.33
C ALA A 130 -2.28 -5.03 10.83
N ALA A 131 -3.59 -4.82 10.92
CA ALA A 131 -4.17 -3.50 11.16
C ALA A 131 -3.66 -2.89 12.46
N GLU A 132 -3.51 -1.57 12.47
CA GLU A 132 -2.99 -0.80 13.60
C GLU A 132 -3.78 -1.01 14.88
N ILE A 133 -5.08 -1.29 14.76
CA ILE A 133 -5.95 -1.60 15.89
C ILE A 133 -5.43 -2.76 16.75
N LEU A 134 -4.73 -3.73 16.18
CA LEU A 134 -4.17 -4.85 16.96
C LEU A 134 -3.14 -4.35 17.98
N ARG A 135 -2.29 -3.39 17.61
CA ARG A 135 -1.35 -2.74 18.52
C ARG A 135 -2.08 -1.77 19.45
N GLY A 136 -3.03 -1.00 18.91
CA GLY A 136 -3.86 -0.07 19.69
C GLY A 136 -4.70 -0.75 20.78
N ALA A 137 -5.15 -1.97 20.55
CA ALA A 137 -5.88 -2.79 21.53
C ALA A 137 -4.96 -3.55 22.52
N GLY A 138 -3.70 -3.14 22.64
CA GLY A 138 -2.74 -3.71 23.59
C GLY A 138 -1.91 -4.87 23.07
N GLY A 139 -1.85 -5.07 21.74
CA GLY A 139 -0.97 -6.07 21.14
C GLY A 139 0.51 -5.71 21.31
N LEU A 140 1.30 -6.68 21.77
CA LEU A 140 2.73 -6.55 22.00
C LEU A 140 3.52 -7.08 20.80
N LEU A 141 4.58 -6.38 20.41
CA LEU A 141 5.55 -6.84 19.43
C LEU A 141 6.77 -7.44 20.14
N LEU A 142 7.02 -8.71 19.86
CA LEU A 142 8.11 -9.46 20.46
C LEU A 142 9.08 -9.93 19.38
N THR A 143 10.34 -10.01 19.75
CA THR A 143 11.38 -10.72 19.00
C THR A 143 11.09 -12.24 19.02
N ARG A 144 11.80 -13.03 18.23
CA ARG A 144 11.61 -14.49 18.18
C ARG A 144 11.90 -15.19 19.51
N ASP A 145 12.78 -14.62 20.33
CA ASP A 145 13.09 -15.09 21.70
C ASP A 145 12.11 -14.58 22.75
N GLY A 146 11.03 -13.89 22.35
CA GLY A 146 9.96 -13.44 23.24
C GLY A 146 10.23 -12.13 23.97
N ARG A 147 11.28 -11.38 23.61
CA ARG A 147 11.62 -10.10 24.23
C ARG A 147 10.83 -8.94 23.60
N ARG A 148 10.16 -8.14 24.41
CA ARG A 148 9.57 -6.87 23.96
C ARG A 148 10.68 -5.84 23.69
N PHE A 149 10.60 -5.10 22.58
CA PHE A 149 11.68 -4.23 22.12
C PHE A 149 11.24 -2.82 21.71
N VAL A 150 9.93 -2.55 21.68
CA VAL A 150 9.39 -1.29 21.14
C VAL A 150 8.18 -0.84 21.94
N ASP A 151 7.90 0.46 21.91
CA ASP A 151 6.58 0.99 22.26
C ASP A 151 5.67 0.89 21.02
N GLU A 152 4.71 0.00 21.07
CA GLU A 152 3.81 -0.34 19.97
C GLU A 152 2.87 0.82 19.59
N LEU A 153 2.65 1.76 20.52
CA LEU A 153 1.82 2.94 20.30
C LEU A 153 2.60 4.12 19.69
N GLY A 154 3.90 3.98 19.52
CA GLY A 154 4.73 4.95 18.81
C GLY A 154 4.31 5.15 17.34
N THR A 155 4.85 6.18 16.70
CA THR A 155 4.60 6.45 15.28
C THR A 155 5.02 5.27 14.40
N ARG A 156 4.45 5.16 13.21
CA ARG A 156 4.80 4.07 12.27
C ARG A 156 6.28 4.06 11.94
N ASP A 157 6.88 5.23 11.75
CA ASP A 157 8.31 5.35 11.45
C ASP A 157 9.18 4.90 12.63
N TYR A 158 8.80 5.27 13.86
CA TYR A 158 9.48 4.82 15.06
C TYR A 158 9.42 3.29 15.20
N VAL A 159 8.23 2.70 15.12
CA VAL A 159 8.05 1.25 15.24
C VAL A 159 8.78 0.51 14.13
N SER A 160 8.66 0.95 12.88
CA SER A 160 9.38 0.35 11.73
C SER A 160 10.90 0.46 11.92
N GLY A 161 11.40 1.61 12.37
CA GLY A 161 12.81 1.83 12.64
C GLY A 161 13.35 0.89 13.73
N ARG A 162 12.59 0.66 14.80
CA ARG A 162 12.95 -0.28 15.87
C ARG A 162 12.96 -1.72 15.37
N MET A 163 11.96 -2.14 14.58
CA MET A 163 11.93 -3.47 13.97
C MET A 163 13.13 -3.69 13.05
N LEU A 164 13.49 -2.71 12.23
CA LEU A 164 14.67 -2.77 11.36
C LEU A 164 15.98 -2.88 12.15
N ALA A 165 16.09 -2.16 13.26
CA ALA A 165 17.27 -2.22 14.13
C ALA A 165 17.44 -3.59 14.78
N GLU A 166 16.35 -4.18 15.30
CA GLU A 166 16.35 -5.52 15.89
C GLU A 166 16.71 -6.60 14.85
N ALA A 167 16.10 -6.55 13.66
CA ALA A 167 16.40 -7.49 12.59
C ALA A 167 17.86 -7.43 12.13
N LYS A 168 18.45 -6.23 12.07
CA LYS A 168 19.89 -6.06 11.79
C LYS A 168 20.77 -6.62 12.88
N ALA A 169 20.42 -6.40 14.14
CA ALA A 169 21.17 -6.93 15.27
C ALA A 169 21.15 -8.47 15.29
N GLU A 170 19.99 -9.08 15.03
CA GLU A 170 19.84 -10.53 14.94
C GLU A 170 20.66 -11.11 13.76
N ALA A 171 20.61 -10.49 12.59
CA ALA A 171 21.39 -10.90 11.42
C ALA A 171 22.90 -10.85 11.69
N ASN A 172 23.38 -9.77 12.30
CA ASN A 172 24.79 -9.61 12.67
C ASN A 172 25.24 -10.66 13.70
N ALA A 173 24.41 -10.96 14.70
CA ALA A 173 24.71 -12.00 15.69
C ALA A 173 24.75 -13.41 15.07
N GLY A 174 23.95 -13.66 14.04
CA GLY A 174 23.93 -14.91 13.27
C GLY A 174 24.99 -15.01 12.19
N GLY A 175 25.85 -14.00 12.00
CA GLY A 175 26.85 -13.96 10.94
C GLY A 175 26.27 -13.88 9.52
N LEU A 176 25.00 -13.51 9.38
CA LEU A 176 24.34 -13.35 8.09
C LEU A 176 24.58 -11.94 7.54
N PRO A 177 24.85 -11.78 6.24
CA PRO A 177 24.96 -10.46 5.65
C PRO A 177 23.63 -9.70 5.78
N VAL A 178 23.68 -8.45 6.22
CA VAL A 178 22.53 -7.54 6.23
C VAL A 178 22.25 -7.15 4.78
N GLY A 179 21.38 -7.90 4.10
CA GLY A 179 21.06 -7.72 2.68
C GLY A 179 19.74 -8.40 2.32
N GLU A 180 19.56 -8.68 1.05
CA GLU A 180 18.43 -9.44 0.55
C GLU A 180 18.34 -10.80 1.27
N GLY A 181 17.19 -11.08 1.90
CA GLY A 181 16.91 -12.33 2.60
C GLY A 181 16.91 -12.27 4.13
N VAL A 182 17.17 -11.11 4.74
CA VAL A 182 16.96 -10.95 6.19
C VAL A 182 15.48 -11.06 6.50
N SER A 183 15.10 -12.08 7.27
CA SER A 183 13.73 -12.23 7.75
C SER A 183 13.46 -11.18 8.82
N PHE A 184 12.37 -10.44 8.63
CA PHE A 184 11.87 -9.44 9.57
C PHE A 184 10.68 -10.01 10.35
N ASP A 185 10.78 -11.25 10.81
CA ASP A 185 9.68 -11.93 11.49
C ASP A 185 9.68 -11.57 12.98
N PHE A 186 8.56 -11.05 13.42
CA PHE A 186 8.26 -10.70 14.80
C PHE A 186 6.99 -11.40 15.24
N ILE A 187 6.79 -11.55 16.53
CA ILE A 187 5.58 -12.13 17.11
C ILE A 187 4.68 -10.98 17.54
N LEU A 188 3.42 -10.99 17.10
CA LEU A 188 2.37 -10.13 17.66
C LEU A 188 1.56 -10.96 18.65
N LEU A 189 1.66 -10.58 19.94
CA LEU A 189 0.91 -11.20 21.02
C LEU A 189 -0.26 -10.31 21.43
N LEU A 190 -1.47 -10.83 21.42
CA LEU A 190 -2.68 -10.14 21.81
C LEU A 190 -3.39 -10.95 22.91
N ASN A 191 -3.76 -10.33 24.02
CA ASN A 191 -4.54 -10.98 25.05
C ASN A 191 -6.06 -10.96 24.74
N ASP A 192 -6.86 -11.69 25.52
CA ASP A 192 -8.31 -11.78 25.31
C ASP A 192 -9.03 -10.43 25.34
N ALA A 193 -8.58 -9.49 26.19
CA ALA A 193 -9.20 -8.17 26.26
C ALA A 193 -8.95 -7.39 24.96
N GLY A 194 -7.71 -7.37 24.46
CA GLY A 194 -7.36 -6.75 23.19
C GLY A 194 -8.02 -7.46 21.99
N ALA A 195 -8.15 -8.79 22.04
CA ALA A 195 -8.86 -9.53 21.01
C ALA A 195 -10.35 -9.14 20.92
N ARG A 196 -11.00 -8.92 22.06
CA ARG A 196 -12.38 -8.40 22.10
C ARG A 196 -12.49 -6.97 21.61
N GLU A 197 -11.52 -6.11 21.92
CA GLU A 197 -11.49 -4.71 21.47
C GLU A 197 -11.27 -4.63 19.95
N ALA A 198 -10.42 -5.50 19.41
CA ALA A 198 -10.17 -5.60 17.96
C ALA A 198 -11.23 -6.45 17.22
N ASP A 199 -12.37 -6.67 17.81
CA ASP A 199 -13.55 -7.50 17.47
C ASP A 199 -13.70 -7.90 15.98
N LYS A 200 -13.75 -6.93 15.07
CA LYS A 200 -13.95 -7.20 13.63
C LYS A 200 -12.72 -7.75 12.91
N HIS A 201 -11.54 -7.52 13.45
CA HIS A 201 -10.26 -7.85 12.82
C HIS A 201 -9.79 -9.25 13.20
N VAL A 202 -9.92 -9.61 14.48
CA VAL A 202 -9.46 -10.92 14.99
C VAL A 202 -10.13 -12.08 14.26
N PRO A 203 -11.47 -12.18 14.16
CA PRO A 203 -12.12 -13.25 13.41
C PRO A 203 -11.70 -13.31 11.95
N LEU A 204 -11.54 -12.14 11.29
CA LEU A 204 -11.10 -12.08 9.90
C LEU A 204 -9.71 -12.70 9.72
N TYR A 205 -8.77 -12.37 10.60
CA TYR A 205 -7.40 -12.88 10.51
C TYR A 205 -7.29 -14.34 10.94
N THR A 206 -8.08 -14.78 11.94
CA THR A 206 -8.17 -16.18 12.36
C THR A 206 -8.74 -17.05 11.24
N GLN A 207 -9.82 -16.60 10.59
CA GLN A 207 -10.38 -17.29 9.42
C GLN A 207 -9.38 -17.45 8.26
N LYS A 208 -8.49 -16.48 8.10
CA LYS A 208 -7.40 -16.54 7.11
C LYS A 208 -6.21 -17.39 7.56
N GLY A 209 -6.19 -17.89 8.79
CA GLY A 209 -5.05 -18.63 9.35
C GLY A 209 -3.84 -17.77 9.69
N LEU A 210 -4.04 -16.44 9.80
CA LEU A 210 -2.98 -15.47 10.10
C LEU A 210 -2.85 -15.14 11.58
N LEU A 211 -3.90 -15.42 12.38
CA LEU A 211 -3.88 -15.42 13.84
C LEU A 211 -4.25 -16.80 14.34
N ARG A 212 -3.65 -17.17 15.47
CA ARG A 212 -3.91 -18.43 16.19
C ARG A 212 -4.14 -18.14 17.67
N GLU A 213 -5.01 -18.90 18.27
CA GLU A 213 -5.19 -18.96 19.73
C GLU A 213 -4.15 -19.87 20.37
#